data_6803e973a2ec001296622eefe93595e5
#
_entry.id   6803e973a2ec001296622eefe93595e5
#
_cell.length_a   1.000
_cell.length_b   1.000
_cell.length_c   1.000
_cell.angle_alpha   90.00
_cell.angle_beta   90.00
_cell.angle_gamma   90.00
#
_symmetry.space_group_name_H-M   'P 1'
#
loop_
_entity.id
_entity.type
_entity.pdbx_description
1 polymer ?
#
loop_
_entity_poly.entity_id
_entity_poly.type
_entity_poly.pdbx_seq_one_letter_code
_entity_poly.pdbx_strand_id
1 'polypeptide(L)'
;MTPEQLIALDQQHVWHPYASMDNPPPTYPVVSANGVRLTLADGQEIIDGMASWWCTVHGYNHPHLNEAMHLQIDNMSHVMFGGITHEPAVTLAKRLVDLTPAGLDKVFFADSGSVAVEVAIKMALQYWHSKAQPNKNRMLTIRNGYHGDTFGAMAVCDPINGMHSLFASVLPQHHFVDAPPMGFDRPMEEGDLTELEDKMREHQHGIAA
;
A
#
# COMPACT_ATOMS: atom_id res chain seq x y z
N MET A 1 27.44 2.22 -20.46
CA MET A 1 26.31 1.70 -21.24
C MET A 1 25.70 2.87 -21.96
N THR A 2 25.46 2.77 -23.29
CA THR A 2 24.74 3.82 -24.02
C THR A 2 23.23 3.72 -23.75
N PRO A 3 22.45 4.80 -23.98
CA PRO A 3 21.00 4.74 -23.84
C PRO A 3 20.34 3.63 -24.67
N GLU A 4 20.84 3.41 -25.91
CA GLU A 4 20.33 2.37 -26.81
C GLU A 4 20.63 0.96 -26.25
N GLN A 5 21.82 0.76 -25.70
CA GLN A 5 22.18 -0.51 -25.03
C GLN A 5 21.32 -0.76 -23.80
N LEU A 6 21.03 0.29 -23.03
CA LEU A 6 20.16 0.20 -21.85
C LEU A 6 18.74 -0.21 -22.25
N ILE A 7 18.16 0.47 -23.25
CA ILE A 7 16.81 0.16 -23.76
C ILE A 7 16.76 -1.28 -24.31
N ALA A 8 17.77 -1.70 -25.05
CA ALA A 8 17.81 -3.06 -25.61
C ALA A 8 17.85 -4.14 -24.52
N LEU A 9 18.63 -3.93 -23.45
CA LEU A 9 18.68 -4.86 -22.32
C LEU A 9 17.39 -4.83 -21.49
N ASP A 10 16.80 -3.65 -21.31
CA ASP A 10 15.51 -3.48 -20.65
C ASP A 10 14.43 -4.30 -21.37
N GLN A 11 14.25 -4.09 -22.66
CA GLN A 11 13.30 -4.83 -23.48
C GLN A 11 13.54 -6.35 -23.49
N GLN A 12 14.78 -6.78 -23.35
CA GLN A 12 15.14 -8.20 -23.35
C GLN A 12 14.91 -8.87 -21.98
N HIS A 13 15.05 -8.14 -20.88
CA HIS A 13 15.18 -8.73 -19.55
C HIS A 13 14.22 -8.18 -18.51
N VAL A 14 13.56 -7.04 -18.75
CA VAL A 14 12.68 -6.41 -17.76
C VAL A 14 11.22 -6.49 -18.20
N TRP A 15 10.39 -7.09 -17.38
CA TRP A 15 8.94 -7.05 -17.57
C TRP A 15 8.36 -5.92 -16.73
N HIS A 16 7.95 -4.85 -17.39
CA HIS A 16 7.33 -3.71 -16.72
C HIS A 16 5.93 -4.02 -16.23
N PRO A 17 5.52 -3.48 -15.07
CA PRO A 17 4.14 -3.59 -14.59
C PRO A 17 3.14 -3.06 -15.63
N TYR A 18 1.98 -3.71 -15.72
CA TYR A 18 0.88 -3.36 -16.62
C TYR A 18 1.25 -3.34 -18.11
N ALA A 19 2.34 -3.97 -18.49
CA ALA A 19 2.81 -4.03 -19.86
C ALA A 19 2.65 -5.43 -20.46
N SER A 20 2.32 -5.49 -21.76
CA SER A 20 2.38 -6.73 -22.54
C SER A 20 3.83 -7.01 -22.95
N MET A 21 4.24 -8.28 -22.90
CA MET A 21 5.55 -8.71 -23.41
C MET A 21 5.62 -8.67 -24.93
N ASP A 22 4.47 -8.90 -25.61
CA ASP A 22 4.41 -8.92 -27.08
C ASP A 22 4.45 -7.52 -27.70
N ASN A 23 3.94 -6.53 -26.97
CA ASN A 23 3.89 -5.14 -27.43
C ASN A 23 4.07 -4.19 -26.22
N PRO A 24 5.28 -4.12 -25.66
CA PRO A 24 5.56 -3.25 -24.52
C PRO A 24 5.45 -1.77 -24.91
N PRO A 25 5.00 -0.90 -24.02
CA PRO A 25 5.04 0.54 -24.23
C PRO A 25 6.50 1.02 -24.32
N PRO A 26 6.75 2.20 -24.93
CA PRO A 26 8.07 2.78 -24.95
C PRO A 26 8.62 2.99 -23.53
N THR A 27 9.87 2.64 -23.30
CA THR A 27 10.60 2.92 -22.07
C THR A 27 11.57 4.10 -22.24
N TYR A 28 11.67 4.91 -21.19
CA TYR A 28 12.47 6.14 -21.22
C TYR A 28 13.58 6.04 -20.17
N PRO A 29 14.86 5.96 -20.58
CA PRO A 29 15.97 5.86 -19.64
C PRO A 29 16.15 7.18 -18.89
N VAL A 30 15.95 7.15 -17.58
CA VAL A 30 16.16 8.27 -16.67
C VAL A 30 17.59 8.23 -16.13
N VAL A 31 18.31 9.34 -16.20
CA VAL A 31 19.69 9.45 -15.71
C VAL A 31 19.80 10.26 -14.43
N SER A 32 18.86 11.16 -14.16
CA SER A 32 18.78 11.91 -12.91
C SER A 32 17.38 12.44 -12.65
N ALA A 33 17.14 12.86 -11.42
CA ALA A 33 15.86 13.47 -11.03
C ALA A 33 16.08 14.54 -9.97
N ASN A 34 15.29 15.62 -10.01
CA ASN A 34 15.32 16.68 -9.01
C ASN A 34 13.95 17.37 -8.89
N GLY A 35 13.49 17.62 -7.67
CA GLY A 35 12.16 18.18 -7.44
C GLY A 35 11.08 17.32 -8.10
N VAL A 36 10.37 17.87 -9.10
CA VAL A 36 9.32 17.17 -9.84
C VAL A 36 9.77 16.73 -11.25
N ARG A 37 11.06 16.86 -11.57
CA ARG A 37 11.59 16.64 -12.92
C ARG A 37 12.46 15.41 -12.99
N LEU A 38 12.30 14.67 -14.07
CA LEU A 38 13.17 13.58 -14.50
C LEU A 38 13.99 14.06 -15.69
N THR A 39 15.29 13.79 -15.70
CA THR A 39 16.17 14.03 -16.84
C THR A 39 16.38 12.71 -17.57
N LEU A 40 16.01 12.65 -18.84
CA LEU A 40 16.20 11.50 -19.70
C LEU A 40 17.63 11.44 -20.25
N ALA A 41 18.03 10.28 -20.74
CA ALA A 41 19.36 10.05 -21.28
C ALA A 41 19.67 10.87 -22.55
N ASP A 42 18.65 11.34 -23.26
CA ASP A 42 18.78 12.26 -24.39
C ASP A 42 18.88 13.74 -23.99
N GLY A 43 18.83 14.03 -22.68
CA GLY A 43 18.87 15.38 -22.12
C GLY A 43 17.52 16.06 -22.00
N GLN A 44 16.41 15.44 -22.42
CA GLN A 44 15.09 15.98 -22.18
C GLN A 44 14.73 15.98 -20.70
N GLU A 45 14.04 17.02 -20.26
CA GLU A 45 13.43 17.06 -18.93
C GLU A 45 11.92 16.86 -19.04
N ILE A 46 11.39 15.94 -18.26
CA ILE A 46 9.95 15.70 -18.14
C ILE A 46 9.48 15.91 -16.70
N ILE A 47 8.21 16.29 -16.56
CA ILE A 47 7.56 16.41 -15.24
C ILE A 47 6.96 15.07 -14.89
N ASP A 48 7.30 14.54 -13.71
CA ASP A 48 6.64 13.37 -13.15
C ASP A 48 5.37 13.76 -12.40
N GLY A 49 4.24 13.75 -13.10
CA GLY A 49 2.92 14.03 -12.52
C GLY A 49 2.37 12.91 -11.64
N MET A 50 3.00 11.74 -11.66
CA MET A 50 2.60 10.58 -10.84
C MET A 50 3.38 10.49 -9.53
N ALA A 51 4.37 11.36 -9.31
CA ALA A 51 5.25 11.34 -8.15
C ALA A 51 5.79 9.93 -7.84
N SER A 52 6.24 9.23 -8.89
CA SER A 52 6.75 7.83 -8.83
C SER A 52 5.79 6.89 -8.09
N TRP A 53 4.54 6.88 -8.52
CA TRP A 53 3.44 6.18 -7.82
C TRP A 53 3.32 6.60 -6.34
N TRP A 54 3.34 7.93 -6.13
CA TRP A 54 3.13 8.57 -4.82
C TRP A 54 4.30 8.39 -3.82
N CYS A 55 5.43 7.86 -4.27
CA CYS A 55 6.60 7.66 -3.40
C CYS A 55 7.40 8.95 -3.16
N THR A 56 7.34 9.93 -4.09
CA THR A 56 8.16 11.16 -4.03
C THR A 56 7.35 12.37 -3.56
N VAL A 57 6.68 12.26 -2.42
CA VAL A 57 5.82 13.32 -1.84
C VAL A 57 6.56 14.65 -1.66
N HIS A 58 7.86 14.61 -1.34
CA HIS A 58 8.71 15.78 -1.17
C HIS A 58 9.56 16.11 -2.40
N GLY A 59 9.30 15.45 -3.54
CA GLY A 59 10.10 15.52 -4.74
C GLY A 59 11.37 14.66 -4.69
N TYR A 60 12.00 14.53 -5.84
CA TYR A 60 13.26 13.82 -6.01
C TYR A 60 14.43 14.58 -5.40
N ASN A 61 15.41 13.87 -4.88
CA ASN A 61 16.66 14.43 -4.35
C ASN A 61 16.45 15.51 -3.28
N HIS A 62 15.44 15.34 -2.43
CA HIS A 62 15.23 16.29 -1.34
C HIS A 62 16.46 16.29 -0.39
N PRO A 63 17.16 17.42 -0.21
CA PRO A 63 18.47 17.44 0.45
C PRO A 63 18.46 16.89 1.86
N HIS A 64 17.44 17.22 2.65
CA HIS A 64 17.30 16.73 4.03
C HIS A 64 17.08 15.21 4.09
N LEU A 65 16.32 14.65 3.15
CA LEU A 65 16.10 13.19 3.10
C LEU A 65 17.38 12.46 2.67
N ASN A 66 18.09 13.01 1.68
CA ASN A 66 19.38 12.45 1.25
C ASN A 66 20.40 12.47 2.37
N GLU A 67 20.53 13.60 3.09
CA GLU A 67 21.43 13.73 4.23
C GLU A 67 21.11 12.69 5.32
N ALA A 68 19.83 12.55 5.69
CA ALA A 68 19.41 11.56 6.69
C ALA A 68 19.74 10.11 6.26
N MET A 69 19.56 9.78 4.96
CA MET A 69 19.94 8.47 4.43
C MET A 69 21.45 8.25 4.46
N HIS A 70 22.26 9.24 4.07
CA HIS A 70 23.72 9.12 4.14
C HIS A 70 24.22 8.90 5.57
N LEU A 71 23.72 9.68 6.53
CA LEU A 71 24.08 9.52 7.95
C LEU A 71 23.66 8.13 8.48
N GLN A 72 22.52 7.61 8.07
CA GLN A 72 22.07 6.30 8.49
C GLN A 72 22.88 5.16 7.85
N ILE A 73 23.29 5.30 6.59
CA ILE A 73 24.13 4.31 5.89
C ILE A 73 25.51 4.22 6.56
N ASP A 74 26.09 5.35 6.95
CA ASP A 74 27.39 5.39 7.65
C ASP A 74 27.36 4.69 9.01
N ASN A 75 26.21 4.72 9.68
CA ASN A 75 26.02 4.02 10.94
C ASN A 75 25.63 2.54 10.74
N MET A 76 24.61 2.30 9.92
CA MET A 76 24.01 0.98 9.75
C MET A 76 22.94 1.02 8.65
N SER A 77 23.17 0.35 7.53
CA SER A 77 22.21 0.29 6.42
C SER A 77 21.00 -0.59 6.73
N HIS A 78 21.16 -1.67 7.48
CA HIS A 78 20.09 -2.58 7.85
C HIS A 78 20.46 -3.40 9.10
N VAL A 79 19.45 -3.72 9.91
CA VAL A 79 19.47 -4.76 10.94
C VAL A 79 18.09 -5.41 11.03
N MET A 80 18.05 -6.72 11.28
CA MET A 80 16.79 -7.45 11.45
C MET A 80 16.03 -6.93 12.68
N PHE A 81 14.69 -7.00 12.64
CA PHE A 81 13.82 -6.53 13.74
C PHE A 81 13.34 -7.66 14.67
N GLY A 82 13.92 -8.84 14.56
CA GLY A 82 13.63 -10.00 15.41
C GLY A 82 14.42 -9.98 16.71
N GLY A 83 13.93 -9.30 17.74
CA GLY A 83 14.58 -9.16 19.04
C GLY A 83 15.67 -8.09 19.09
N ILE A 84 15.91 -7.39 17.98
CA ILE A 84 16.85 -6.27 17.87
C ILE A 84 16.05 -5.03 17.50
N THR A 85 16.49 -3.85 17.92
CA THR A 85 15.82 -2.56 17.64
C THR A 85 16.83 -1.48 17.33
N HIS A 86 16.35 -0.34 16.80
CA HIS A 86 17.16 0.83 16.49
C HIS A 86 16.34 2.12 16.62
N GLU A 87 17.01 3.23 16.85
CA GLU A 87 16.41 4.52 17.15
C GLU A 87 15.43 5.02 16.06
N PRO A 88 15.74 4.99 14.75
CA PRO A 88 14.81 5.44 13.72
C PRO A 88 13.45 4.72 13.78
N ALA A 89 13.43 3.40 13.96
CA ALA A 89 12.18 2.65 14.04
C ALA A 89 11.38 2.99 15.30
N VAL A 90 12.03 3.07 16.47
CA VAL A 90 11.36 3.41 17.72
C VAL A 90 10.78 4.82 17.69
N THR A 91 11.55 5.77 17.15
CA THR A 91 11.11 7.17 16.99
C THR A 91 9.92 7.28 16.05
N LEU A 92 9.95 6.55 14.91
CA LEU A 92 8.84 6.52 13.96
C LEU A 92 7.60 5.90 14.62
N ALA A 93 7.75 4.76 15.31
CA ALA A 93 6.65 4.10 16.01
C ALA A 93 6.00 5.03 17.04
N LYS A 94 6.81 5.73 17.85
CA LYS A 94 6.32 6.73 18.82
C LYS A 94 5.50 7.82 18.15
N ARG A 95 6.01 8.40 17.05
CA ARG A 95 5.30 9.45 16.31
C ARG A 95 3.98 8.97 15.73
N LEU A 96 3.95 7.75 15.19
CA LEU A 96 2.71 7.15 14.66
C LEU A 96 1.67 6.95 15.77
N VAL A 97 2.07 6.44 16.93
CA VAL A 97 1.18 6.30 18.09
C VAL A 97 0.62 7.65 18.55
N ASP A 98 1.47 8.70 18.59
CA ASP A 98 1.02 10.05 18.98
C ASP A 98 0.02 10.68 17.98
N LEU A 99 0.02 10.25 16.72
CA LEU A 99 -0.87 10.73 15.66
C LEU A 99 -2.18 9.95 15.55
N THR A 100 -2.25 8.76 16.14
CA THR A 100 -3.42 7.88 16.03
C THR A 100 -4.34 8.02 17.24
N PRO A 101 -5.63 7.62 17.13
CA PRO A 101 -6.55 7.59 18.26
C PRO A 101 -6.04 6.74 19.42
N ALA A 102 -6.45 7.10 20.63
CA ALA A 102 -6.13 6.34 21.85
C ALA A 102 -6.54 4.86 21.70
N GLY A 103 -5.66 3.96 22.14
CA GLY A 103 -5.83 2.51 22.04
C GLY A 103 -5.05 1.88 20.85
N LEU A 104 -4.54 2.68 19.93
CA LEU A 104 -3.61 2.24 18.87
C LEU A 104 -2.17 2.52 19.35
N ASP A 105 -1.66 1.70 20.25
CA ASP A 105 -0.43 1.93 21.00
C ASP A 105 0.75 1.06 20.54
N LYS A 106 0.59 0.28 19.49
CA LYS A 106 1.62 -0.58 18.90
C LYS A 106 1.68 -0.41 17.37
N VAL A 107 2.88 -0.42 16.83
CA VAL A 107 3.14 -0.34 15.39
C VAL A 107 3.80 -1.63 14.94
N PHE A 108 3.27 -2.20 13.86
CA PHE A 108 3.90 -3.30 13.13
C PHE A 108 4.39 -2.75 11.78
N PHE A 109 5.69 -2.80 11.53
CA PHE A 109 6.27 -2.38 10.27
C PHE A 109 6.15 -3.46 9.22
N ALA A 110 5.80 -3.06 8.00
CA ALA A 110 5.67 -3.93 6.84
C ALA A 110 6.30 -3.27 5.60
N ASP A 111 6.66 -4.08 4.61
CA ASP A 111 7.44 -3.65 3.43
C ASP A 111 6.62 -2.83 2.43
N SER A 112 5.31 -2.98 2.45
CA SER A 112 4.38 -2.25 1.57
C SER A 112 2.98 -2.17 2.16
N GLY A 113 2.11 -1.34 1.58
CA GLY A 113 0.70 -1.27 1.95
C GLY A 113 -0.02 -2.62 1.78
N SER A 114 0.25 -3.34 0.68
CA SER A 114 -0.30 -4.69 0.46
C SER A 114 0.09 -5.65 1.57
N VAL A 115 1.37 -5.68 1.96
CA VAL A 115 1.85 -6.53 3.05
C VAL A 115 1.26 -6.10 4.40
N ALA A 116 1.10 -4.80 4.64
CA ALA A 116 0.45 -4.30 5.85
C ALA A 116 -0.99 -4.81 5.99
N VAL A 117 -1.76 -4.78 4.89
CA VAL A 117 -3.13 -5.31 4.86
C VAL A 117 -3.15 -6.84 5.07
N GLU A 118 -2.25 -7.59 4.41
CA GLU A 118 -2.11 -9.04 4.64
C GLU A 118 -1.84 -9.36 6.11
N VAL A 119 -0.94 -8.61 6.74
CA VAL A 119 -0.62 -8.78 8.17
C VAL A 119 -1.83 -8.45 9.04
N ALA A 120 -2.56 -7.37 8.75
CA ALA A 120 -3.76 -7.00 9.49
C ALA A 120 -4.84 -8.09 9.40
N ILE A 121 -5.10 -8.63 8.20
CA ILE A 121 -6.02 -9.77 8.01
C ILE A 121 -5.58 -10.97 8.84
N LYS A 122 -4.30 -11.34 8.76
CA LYS A 122 -3.75 -12.46 9.54
C LYS A 122 -3.89 -12.24 11.04
N MET A 123 -3.64 -11.03 11.54
CA MET A 123 -3.82 -10.68 12.95
C MET A 123 -5.28 -10.84 13.39
N ALA A 124 -6.23 -10.37 12.60
CA ALA A 124 -7.65 -10.52 12.89
C ALA A 124 -8.06 -12.00 12.97
N LEU A 125 -7.66 -12.82 11.99
CA LEU A 125 -7.94 -14.25 11.98
C LEU A 125 -7.31 -14.97 13.16
N GLN A 126 -6.04 -14.67 13.48
CA GLN A 126 -5.31 -15.27 14.60
C GLN A 126 -5.93 -14.89 15.95
N TYR A 127 -6.37 -13.64 16.10
CA TYR A 127 -7.08 -13.18 17.29
C TYR A 127 -8.32 -14.02 17.56
N TRP A 128 -9.20 -14.19 16.57
CA TRP A 128 -10.43 -14.97 16.75
C TRP A 128 -10.18 -16.46 16.90
N HIS A 129 -9.16 -17.00 16.25
CA HIS A 129 -8.73 -18.37 16.47
C HIS A 129 -8.30 -18.58 17.93
N SER A 130 -7.52 -17.66 18.49
CA SER A 130 -7.07 -17.71 19.91
C SER A 130 -8.21 -17.55 20.91
N LYS A 131 -9.33 -16.95 20.48
CA LYS A 131 -10.58 -16.84 21.27
C LYS A 131 -11.52 -18.06 21.09
N ALA A 132 -11.06 -19.13 20.45
CA ALA A 132 -11.86 -20.30 20.11
C ALA A 132 -13.12 -19.99 19.25
N GLN A 133 -13.02 -18.97 18.40
CA GLN A 133 -14.06 -18.53 17.44
C GLN A 133 -13.54 -18.54 16.00
N PRO A 134 -13.08 -19.70 15.45
CA PRO A 134 -12.46 -19.77 14.13
C PRO A 134 -13.41 -19.46 12.98
N ASN A 135 -14.72 -19.46 13.23
CA ASN A 135 -15.75 -19.09 12.25
C ASN A 135 -15.75 -17.58 11.94
N LYS A 136 -15.18 -16.76 12.81
CA LYS A 136 -14.95 -15.34 12.51
C LYS A 136 -13.73 -15.19 11.60
N ASN A 137 -13.95 -15.34 10.30
CA ASN A 137 -12.90 -15.40 9.29
C ASN A 137 -13.21 -14.57 8.03
N ARG A 138 -14.22 -13.73 8.08
CA ARG A 138 -14.57 -12.79 7.00
C ARG A 138 -14.22 -11.36 7.40
N MET A 139 -13.81 -10.57 6.41
CA MET A 139 -13.62 -9.14 6.58
C MET A 139 -14.88 -8.42 6.14
N LEU A 140 -15.14 -7.26 6.72
CA LEU A 140 -16.12 -6.29 6.25
C LEU A 140 -15.37 -5.07 5.74
N THR A 141 -15.62 -4.67 4.50
CA THR A 141 -14.90 -3.60 3.82
C THR A 141 -15.85 -2.72 3.01
N ILE A 142 -15.39 -1.56 2.59
CA ILE A 142 -16.18 -0.61 1.80
C ILE A 142 -15.90 -0.78 0.30
N ARG A 143 -16.92 -0.55 -0.54
CA ARG A 143 -16.76 -0.45 -1.99
C ARG A 143 -15.89 0.76 -2.36
N ASN A 144 -15.36 0.74 -3.57
CA ASN A 144 -14.45 1.76 -4.09
C ASN A 144 -13.12 1.88 -3.30
N GLY A 145 -12.81 0.92 -2.42
CA GLY A 145 -11.56 0.85 -1.70
C GLY A 145 -10.47 0.13 -2.49
N TYR A 146 -9.22 0.61 -2.36
CA TYR A 146 -8.02 -0.08 -2.83
C TYR A 146 -7.07 -0.32 -1.66
N HIS A 147 -6.61 -1.56 -1.51
CA HIS A 147 -5.83 -2.00 -0.36
C HIS A 147 -4.53 -2.73 -0.73
N GLY A 148 -4.28 -2.89 -2.03
CA GLY A 148 -3.07 -3.53 -2.57
C GLY A 148 -3.37 -4.67 -3.53
N ASP A 149 -2.31 -5.27 -4.07
CA ASP A 149 -2.35 -6.23 -5.17
C ASP A 149 -1.94 -7.66 -4.78
N THR A 150 -1.68 -7.93 -3.50
CA THR A 150 -1.57 -9.31 -3.01
C THR A 150 -2.95 -9.94 -2.85
N PHE A 151 -3.07 -11.26 -2.88
CA PHE A 151 -4.38 -11.93 -2.91
C PHE A 151 -5.29 -11.57 -1.73
N GLY A 152 -4.76 -11.48 -0.51
CA GLY A 152 -5.58 -11.06 0.63
C GLY A 152 -5.96 -9.59 0.56
N ALA A 153 -5.05 -8.71 0.14
CA ALA A 153 -5.36 -7.30 -0.08
C ALA A 153 -6.38 -7.12 -1.20
N MET A 154 -6.22 -7.84 -2.33
CA MET A 154 -7.20 -7.85 -3.43
C MET A 154 -8.59 -8.31 -2.99
N ALA A 155 -8.66 -9.29 -2.09
CA ALA A 155 -9.92 -9.83 -1.61
C ALA A 155 -10.77 -8.82 -0.81
N VAL A 156 -10.15 -7.76 -0.28
CA VAL A 156 -10.83 -6.66 0.42
C VAL A 156 -10.92 -5.37 -0.39
N CYS A 157 -10.35 -5.34 -1.62
CA CYS A 157 -10.56 -4.25 -2.57
C CYS A 157 -11.94 -4.31 -3.22
N ASP A 158 -12.36 -3.21 -3.86
CA ASP A 158 -13.61 -3.15 -4.62
C ASP A 158 -13.71 -4.30 -5.64
N PRO A 159 -14.74 -5.16 -5.58
CA PRO A 159 -14.84 -6.33 -6.44
C PRO A 159 -15.25 -6.00 -7.88
N ILE A 160 -15.76 -4.79 -8.14
CA ILE A 160 -16.31 -4.39 -9.45
C ILE A 160 -15.30 -3.52 -10.20
N ASN A 161 -14.77 -2.47 -9.55
CA ASN A 161 -13.90 -1.48 -10.16
C ASN A 161 -12.41 -1.82 -10.03
N GLY A 162 -12.07 -2.86 -9.25
CA GLY A 162 -10.71 -3.37 -9.14
C GLY A 162 -10.32 -4.21 -10.35
N MET A 163 -9.01 -4.31 -10.65
CA MET A 163 -8.47 -5.18 -11.71
C MET A 163 -8.47 -6.67 -11.29
N HIS A 164 -9.39 -7.08 -10.44
CA HIS A 164 -9.35 -8.35 -9.74
C HIS A 164 -10.27 -9.42 -10.35
N SER A 165 -11.03 -9.09 -11.39
CA SER A 165 -12.01 -10.00 -12.01
C SER A 165 -11.40 -11.32 -12.47
N LEU A 166 -10.17 -11.30 -12.99
CA LEU A 166 -9.43 -12.50 -13.40
C LEU A 166 -9.17 -13.46 -12.23
N PHE A 167 -9.08 -12.97 -11.01
CA PHE A 167 -8.73 -13.73 -9.81
C PHE A 167 -9.94 -13.99 -8.90
N ALA A 168 -11.13 -13.52 -9.27
CA ALA A 168 -12.32 -13.58 -8.42
C ALA A 168 -12.65 -15.00 -7.94
N SER A 169 -12.34 -16.02 -8.75
CA SER A 169 -12.60 -17.43 -8.40
C SER A 169 -11.65 -18.02 -7.35
N VAL A 170 -10.52 -17.38 -7.10
CA VAL A 170 -9.48 -17.86 -6.15
C VAL A 170 -9.33 -16.95 -4.93
N LEU A 171 -9.96 -15.79 -4.94
CA LEU A 171 -9.93 -14.85 -3.81
C LEU A 171 -10.92 -15.27 -2.72
N PRO A 172 -10.57 -15.14 -1.44
CA PRO A 172 -11.53 -15.25 -0.35
C PRO A 172 -12.70 -14.29 -0.54
N GLN A 173 -13.91 -14.76 -0.26
CA GLN A 173 -15.12 -13.93 -0.34
C GLN A 173 -15.34 -13.22 0.99
N HIS A 174 -15.50 -11.92 0.96
CA HIS A 174 -15.71 -11.04 2.11
C HIS A 174 -17.01 -10.26 2.00
N HIS A 175 -17.36 -9.49 3.02
CA HIS A 175 -18.56 -8.66 3.04
C HIS A 175 -18.20 -7.24 2.58
N PHE A 176 -19.07 -6.67 1.75
CA PHE A 176 -18.91 -5.31 1.24
C PHE A 176 -20.13 -4.47 1.58
N VAL A 177 -19.89 -3.22 1.91
CA VAL A 177 -20.91 -2.17 2.07
C VAL A 177 -20.54 -0.98 1.19
N ASP A 178 -21.51 -0.14 0.88
CA ASP A 178 -21.23 1.07 0.15
C ASP A 178 -20.38 2.04 0.99
N ALA A 179 -19.52 2.79 0.33
CA ALA A 179 -18.78 3.86 1.00
C ALA A 179 -19.77 4.91 1.50
N PRO A 180 -19.59 5.48 2.70
CA PRO A 180 -20.41 6.58 3.16
C PRO A 180 -20.43 7.70 2.12
N PRO A 181 -21.55 8.45 1.99
CA PRO A 181 -21.62 9.57 1.06
C PRO A 181 -20.46 10.55 1.30
N MET A 182 -19.62 10.73 0.29
CA MET A 182 -18.41 11.52 0.42
C MET A 182 -18.66 12.99 0.05
N GLY A 183 -18.17 13.89 0.88
CA GLY A 183 -18.08 15.32 0.61
C GLY A 183 -17.14 15.94 1.65
N PHE A 184 -16.11 16.66 1.20
CA PHE A 184 -15.13 17.25 2.12
C PHE A 184 -15.81 18.10 3.20
N ASP A 185 -16.85 18.86 2.81
CA ASP A 185 -17.60 19.75 3.67
C ASP A 185 -18.94 19.15 4.17
N ARG A 186 -19.23 17.88 3.84
CA ARG A 186 -20.44 17.22 4.28
C ARG A 186 -20.19 16.49 5.60
N PRO A 187 -20.84 16.89 6.70
CA PRO A 187 -20.75 16.13 7.94
C PRO A 187 -21.44 14.76 7.78
N MET A 188 -21.01 13.80 8.58
CA MET A 188 -21.71 12.52 8.71
C MET A 188 -23.11 12.77 9.28
N GLU A 189 -24.12 12.14 8.67
CA GLU A 189 -25.52 12.21 9.09
C GLU A 189 -25.98 10.89 9.69
N GLU A 190 -27.03 10.95 10.50
CA GLU A 190 -27.70 9.75 11.00
C GLU A 190 -28.24 8.95 9.80
N GLY A 191 -27.85 7.69 9.70
CA GLY A 191 -28.20 6.82 8.58
C GLY A 191 -27.09 6.58 7.55
N ASP A 192 -26.05 7.38 7.49
CA ASP A 192 -24.92 7.17 6.58
C ASP A 192 -24.18 5.84 6.82
N LEU A 193 -24.29 5.30 8.02
CA LEU A 193 -23.68 4.02 8.42
C LEU A 193 -24.69 2.87 8.54
N THR A 194 -25.94 3.05 8.14
CA THR A 194 -27.00 2.05 8.35
C THR A 194 -26.64 0.71 7.69
N GLU A 195 -26.17 0.72 6.44
CA GLU A 195 -25.79 -0.52 5.76
C GLU A 195 -24.62 -1.23 6.48
N LEU A 196 -23.64 -0.47 6.95
CA LEU A 196 -22.51 -1.00 7.72
C LEU A 196 -23.01 -1.68 9.01
N GLU A 197 -23.85 -1.00 9.76
CA GLU A 197 -24.42 -1.53 11.01
C GLU A 197 -25.28 -2.76 10.78
N ASP A 198 -26.11 -2.75 9.76
CA ASP A 198 -26.96 -3.90 9.41
C ASP A 198 -26.14 -5.10 8.99
N LYS A 199 -25.10 -4.92 8.15
CA LYS A 199 -24.17 -5.98 7.77
C LYS A 199 -23.39 -6.51 8.97
N MET A 200 -22.94 -5.65 9.86
CA MET A 200 -22.27 -6.07 11.10
C MET A 200 -23.20 -6.90 11.97
N ARG A 201 -24.48 -6.52 12.15
CA ARG A 201 -25.47 -7.30 12.91
C ARG A 201 -25.79 -8.65 12.25
N GLU A 202 -26.02 -8.62 10.94
CA GLU A 202 -26.36 -9.84 10.16
C GLU A 202 -25.26 -10.88 10.23
N HIS A 203 -24.00 -10.45 10.11
CA HIS A 203 -22.85 -11.34 9.97
C HIS A 203 -21.88 -11.31 11.18
N GLN A 204 -22.31 -10.82 12.34
CA GLN A 204 -21.48 -10.63 13.53
C GLN A 204 -20.72 -11.89 13.98
N HIS A 205 -21.24 -13.08 13.71
CA HIS A 205 -20.64 -14.36 14.08
C HIS A 205 -19.57 -14.82 13.07
N GLY A 206 -19.51 -14.19 11.90
CA GLY A 206 -18.56 -14.52 10.83
C GLY A 206 -17.52 -13.43 10.58
N ILE A 207 -17.78 -12.18 10.94
CA ILE A 207 -16.87 -11.04 10.73
C ILE A 207 -15.76 -11.08 11.78
N ALA A 208 -14.51 -11.03 11.29
CA ALA A 208 -13.31 -10.93 12.09
C ALA A 208 -12.87 -9.47 12.30
N ALA A 209 -12.98 -8.63 11.24
CA ALA A 209 -12.64 -7.20 11.27
C ALA A 209 -13.41 -6.47 10.17
#